data_e5a0bf6b42353f6b21e1adf191042cd9
#
_entry.id   e5a0bf6b42353f6b21e1adf191042cd9
#
_cell.length_a   1.000
_cell.length_b   1.000
_cell.length_c   1.000
_cell.angle_alpha   90.00
_cell.angle_beta   90.00
_cell.angle_gamma   90.00
#
_symmetry.space_group_name_H-M   'P 1'
#
loop_
_entity.id
_entity.type
_entity.pdbx_description
1 polymer ?
#
loop_
_entity_poly.entity_id
_entity_poly.type
_entity_poly.pdbx_seq_one_letter_code
_entity_poly.pdbx_strand_id
1 'polypeptide(L)'
;KILIFGNIIFNMIKKSISKLVGLKKDEFDSLVKSGQIQLQPARLIPSHKTGDEMALTSIFMTTLRLVKEFRDNIFKDIKLSRAGRVYFYTEACFPDINKCRIDGLAIVVTKGIIADAAFFEMKNKSNQIDVNQIQAYLEISKKLKVDKLVTISNEFTSESKVSPVKIKVPKNISLLHFSWTYLITIGQLLLFKNDTNIEDEDQVEIMSEALHYFENPVSGISGYTKMKSGWKDVCEAIRAQKPMKASDDYLEEALLSWYEEEKDMALLLSRKLGVLVKSSTRTPASIKSDTTRIIKDHRISGLLSIKNAVSDIKISSDFERRLVSMSIKLTPPLDKGNKAKITWIIKQLENCNKKTPEDFGKLMSEIWIEADIKFAKEHIKVKLTDIESLMELTDGKIIQGYNVTIRRSFGAKFASSKGYIQM
;
A
#
# COMPACT_ATOMS: atom_id res chain seq x y z
N LYS A 1 3.04 -9.36 -59.05
CA LYS A 1 3.11 -10.82 -58.73
C LYS A 1 4.30 -11.13 -57.79
N ILE A 2 5.50 -10.53 -57.98
CA ILE A 2 6.69 -10.76 -57.14
C ILE A 2 6.46 -10.28 -55.71
N LEU A 3 5.82 -9.12 -55.49
CA LEU A 3 5.46 -8.60 -54.16
C LEU A 3 4.45 -9.48 -53.43
N ILE A 4 3.49 -10.08 -54.12
CA ILE A 4 2.50 -11.01 -53.53
C ILE A 4 3.18 -12.33 -53.15
N PHE A 5 4.10 -12.82 -53.95
CA PHE A 5 4.89 -14.03 -53.66
C PHE A 5 5.86 -13.83 -52.53
N GLY A 6 6.50 -12.65 -52.47
CA GLY A 6 7.35 -12.24 -51.35
C GLY A 6 6.61 -12.18 -50.01
N ASN A 7 5.40 -11.64 -49.98
CA ASN A 7 4.54 -11.60 -48.81
C ASN A 7 4.01 -13.00 -48.39
N ILE A 8 3.75 -13.89 -49.33
CA ILE A 8 3.36 -15.27 -49.04
C ILE A 8 4.51 -16.05 -48.43
N ILE A 9 5.72 -15.95 -48.98
CA ILE A 9 6.93 -16.60 -48.46
C ILE A 9 7.27 -16.01 -47.07
N PHE A 10 7.17 -14.70 -46.88
CA PHE A 10 7.41 -14.02 -45.59
C PHE A 10 6.42 -14.51 -44.52
N ASN A 11 5.15 -14.73 -44.90
CA ASN A 11 4.14 -15.29 -43.95
C ASN A 11 4.33 -16.79 -43.66
N MET A 12 4.93 -17.55 -44.55
CA MET A 12 5.25 -18.98 -44.34
C MET A 12 6.47 -19.21 -43.44
N ILE A 13 7.34 -18.21 -43.24
CA ILE A 13 8.55 -18.26 -42.40
C ILE A 13 8.35 -17.55 -41.06
N LYS A 14 7.14 -17.14 -40.74
CA LYS A 14 6.83 -16.46 -39.47
C LYS A 14 7.15 -17.35 -38.28
N LYS A 15 8.32 -17.17 -37.71
CA LYS A 15 8.73 -17.80 -36.46
C LYS A 15 7.89 -17.19 -35.34
N SER A 16 6.97 -17.97 -34.79
CA SER A 16 6.18 -17.50 -33.64
C SER A 16 7.08 -17.23 -32.47
N ILE A 17 6.86 -16.11 -31.76
CA ILE A 17 7.59 -15.78 -30.55
C ILE A 17 7.22 -16.79 -29.45
N SER A 18 8.22 -17.49 -28.91
CA SER A 18 8.04 -18.53 -27.89
C SER A 18 8.54 -18.11 -26.51
N LYS A 19 9.30 -17.01 -26.44
CA LYS A 19 9.83 -16.44 -25.20
C LYS A 19 10.19 -14.97 -25.44
N LEU A 20 10.11 -14.16 -24.40
CA LEU A 20 10.61 -12.78 -24.39
C LEU A 20 11.95 -12.73 -23.67
N VAL A 21 12.01 -13.27 -22.46
CA VAL A 21 13.25 -13.37 -21.68
C VAL A 21 14.22 -14.33 -22.38
N GLY A 22 15.46 -13.87 -22.58
CA GLY A 22 16.48 -14.58 -23.34
C GLY A 22 16.46 -14.31 -24.85
N LEU A 23 15.58 -13.41 -25.34
CA LEU A 23 15.61 -12.94 -26.71
C LEU A 23 16.71 -11.88 -26.87
N LYS A 24 17.40 -11.89 -28.02
CA LYS A 24 18.34 -10.81 -28.36
C LYS A 24 17.57 -9.51 -28.61
N LYS A 25 18.12 -8.37 -28.20
CA LYS A 25 17.45 -7.08 -28.37
C LYS A 25 17.20 -6.74 -29.85
N ASP A 26 18.14 -7.05 -30.71
CA ASP A 26 18.01 -6.80 -32.17
C ASP A 26 16.89 -7.68 -32.79
N GLU A 27 16.72 -8.91 -32.30
CA GLU A 27 15.63 -9.80 -32.74
C GLU A 27 14.27 -9.26 -32.25
N PHE A 28 14.20 -8.78 -31.01
CA PHE A 28 13.01 -8.09 -30.49
C PHE A 28 12.65 -6.88 -31.37
N ASP A 29 13.60 -6.02 -31.69
CA ASP A 29 13.38 -4.84 -32.52
C ASP A 29 12.91 -5.23 -33.95
N SER A 30 13.42 -6.34 -34.50
CA SER A 30 12.96 -6.89 -35.77
C SER A 30 11.54 -7.39 -35.73
N LEU A 31 11.12 -8.04 -34.60
CA LEU A 31 9.74 -8.49 -34.38
C LEU A 31 8.78 -7.30 -34.22
N VAL A 32 9.22 -6.21 -33.60
CA VAL A 32 8.45 -4.97 -33.52
C VAL A 32 8.30 -4.34 -34.91
N LYS A 33 9.39 -4.22 -35.69
CA LYS A 33 9.34 -3.69 -37.08
C LYS A 33 8.45 -4.51 -38.00
N SER A 34 8.40 -5.82 -37.81
CA SER A 34 7.55 -6.71 -38.62
C SER A 34 6.07 -6.75 -38.16
N GLY A 35 5.73 -6.06 -37.07
CA GLY A 35 4.38 -6.03 -36.49
C GLY A 35 3.98 -7.29 -35.72
N GLN A 36 4.91 -8.23 -35.50
CA GLN A 36 4.67 -9.41 -34.66
C GLN A 36 4.57 -9.07 -33.17
N ILE A 37 5.24 -8.00 -32.76
CA ILE A 37 5.07 -7.35 -31.47
C ILE A 37 4.60 -5.92 -31.75
N GLN A 38 3.44 -5.56 -31.17
CA GLN A 38 2.94 -4.20 -31.22
C GLN A 38 3.14 -3.57 -29.85
N LEU A 39 3.67 -2.35 -29.82
CA LEU A 39 3.90 -1.59 -28.59
C LEU A 39 4.14 -0.11 -28.91
N GLN A 40 4.01 0.74 -27.90
CA GLN A 40 4.28 2.17 -27.99
C GLN A 40 5.38 2.55 -26.97
N PRO A 41 6.26 3.51 -27.29
CA PRO A 41 7.18 4.07 -26.32
C PRO A 41 6.39 4.79 -25.22
N ALA A 42 6.77 4.58 -23.96
CA ALA A 42 6.21 5.35 -22.85
C ALA A 42 6.64 6.83 -22.95
N ARG A 43 5.69 7.75 -22.75
CA ARG A 43 5.86 9.20 -22.87
C ARG A 43 5.44 9.90 -21.59
N LEU A 44 6.22 10.88 -21.11
CA LEU A 44 5.86 11.74 -19.98
C LEU A 44 4.69 12.67 -20.34
N ILE A 45 4.71 13.20 -21.56
CA ILE A 45 3.59 13.93 -22.14
C ILE A 45 2.91 13.00 -23.14
N PRO A 46 1.87 12.27 -22.75
CA PRO A 46 1.20 11.32 -23.63
C PRO A 46 0.28 12.03 -24.62
N SER A 47 0.07 11.40 -25.76
CA SER A 47 -0.89 11.88 -26.79
C SER A 47 -2.35 11.49 -26.46
N HIS A 48 -2.61 11.12 -25.22
CA HIS A 48 -3.93 10.67 -24.73
C HIS A 48 -4.61 11.77 -23.92
N LYS A 49 -5.93 11.68 -23.81
CA LYS A 49 -6.71 12.62 -23.03
C LYS A 49 -6.32 12.53 -21.54
N THR A 50 -6.17 13.68 -20.91
CA THR A 50 -5.88 13.74 -19.47
C THR A 50 -6.95 13.00 -18.65
N GLY A 51 -6.51 12.16 -17.72
CA GLY A 51 -7.37 11.31 -16.89
C GLY A 51 -7.78 9.98 -17.54
N ASP A 52 -7.30 9.69 -18.77
CA ASP A 52 -7.42 8.36 -19.34
C ASP A 52 -6.40 7.40 -18.71
N GLU A 53 -6.77 6.12 -18.60
CA GLU A 53 -5.94 5.04 -18.08
C GLU A 53 -4.63 4.90 -18.87
N MET A 54 -4.70 5.06 -20.20
CA MET A 54 -3.53 5.05 -21.08
C MET A 54 -2.55 6.19 -20.80
N ALA A 55 -3.07 7.41 -20.51
CA ALA A 55 -2.24 8.56 -20.13
C ALA A 55 -1.53 8.29 -18.81
N LEU A 56 -2.25 7.79 -17.82
CA LEU A 56 -1.72 7.45 -16.51
C LEU A 56 -0.61 6.38 -16.60
N THR A 57 -0.87 5.33 -17.37
CA THR A 57 0.09 4.27 -17.67
C THR A 57 1.36 4.82 -18.31
N SER A 58 1.21 5.67 -19.33
CA SER A 58 2.35 6.25 -20.04
C SER A 58 3.21 7.13 -19.14
N ILE A 59 2.59 7.97 -18.31
CA ILE A 59 3.27 8.83 -17.34
C ILE A 59 4.01 7.97 -16.31
N PHE A 60 3.35 6.98 -15.72
CA PHE A 60 3.98 6.09 -14.74
C PHE A 60 5.19 5.34 -15.31
N MET A 61 5.02 4.69 -16.47
CA MET A 61 6.11 3.95 -17.12
C MET A 61 7.28 4.87 -17.52
N THR A 62 6.97 6.13 -17.88
CA THR A 62 8.01 7.11 -18.17
C THR A 62 8.70 7.61 -16.91
N THR A 63 7.97 7.80 -15.82
CA THR A 63 8.59 8.14 -14.52
C THR A 63 9.56 7.06 -14.07
N LEU A 64 9.20 5.77 -14.19
CA LEU A 64 10.15 4.66 -13.98
C LEU A 64 11.36 4.71 -14.89
N ARG A 65 11.21 5.20 -16.13
CA ARG A 65 12.33 5.35 -17.06
C ARG A 65 13.28 6.47 -16.65
N LEU A 66 12.74 7.61 -16.24
CA LEU A 66 13.49 8.84 -16.05
C LEU A 66 14.02 9.01 -14.61
N VAL A 67 13.28 8.55 -13.61
CA VAL A 67 13.68 8.66 -12.19
C VAL A 67 14.22 7.32 -11.70
N LYS A 68 15.56 7.25 -11.62
CA LYS A 68 16.27 6.01 -11.30
C LYS A 68 15.91 5.45 -9.92
N GLU A 69 15.92 6.29 -8.90
CA GLU A 69 15.67 5.90 -7.51
C GLU A 69 14.24 5.40 -7.31
N PHE A 70 13.26 6.03 -7.98
CA PHE A 70 11.88 5.56 -7.99
C PHE A 70 11.77 4.19 -8.65
N ARG A 71 12.37 4.03 -9.83
CA ARG A 71 12.47 2.73 -10.52
C ARG A 71 13.10 1.66 -9.64
N ASP A 72 14.25 1.96 -9.01
CA ASP A 72 15.01 0.99 -8.23
C ASP A 72 14.24 0.50 -6.99
N ASN A 73 13.43 1.38 -6.37
CA ASN A 73 12.52 0.99 -5.29
C ASN A 73 11.44 0.02 -5.81
N ILE A 74 10.76 0.37 -6.91
CA ILE A 74 9.71 -0.49 -7.47
C ILE A 74 10.29 -1.83 -7.97
N PHE A 75 11.44 -1.80 -8.65
CA PHE A 75 12.11 -3.02 -9.13
C PHE A 75 12.54 -3.95 -8.00
N LYS A 76 12.97 -3.39 -6.87
CA LYS A 76 13.25 -4.16 -5.66
C LYS A 76 12.01 -4.89 -5.15
N ASP A 77 10.87 -4.20 -5.11
CA ASP A 77 9.62 -4.77 -4.61
C ASP A 77 9.08 -5.89 -5.50
N ILE A 78 9.17 -5.71 -6.83
CA ILE A 78 8.74 -6.73 -7.80
C ILE A 78 9.84 -7.75 -8.14
N LYS A 79 11.02 -7.62 -7.55
CA LYS A 79 12.20 -8.45 -7.82
C LYS A 79 12.62 -8.45 -9.30
N LEU A 80 12.42 -7.34 -10.00
CA LEU A 80 12.94 -7.16 -11.35
C LEU A 80 14.42 -6.77 -11.29
N SER A 81 15.22 -7.27 -12.23
CA SER A 81 16.65 -6.97 -12.28
C SER A 81 16.91 -5.47 -12.40
N ARG A 82 17.85 -4.97 -11.61
CA ARG A 82 18.33 -3.57 -11.68
C ARG A 82 19.62 -3.44 -12.48
N ALA A 83 20.20 -4.57 -12.88
CA ALA A 83 21.45 -4.61 -13.66
C ALA A 83 21.15 -4.70 -15.15
N GLY A 84 21.47 -3.66 -15.90
CA GLY A 84 21.25 -3.61 -17.33
C GLY A 84 20.54 -2.34 -17.80
N ARG A 85 20.37 -2.22 -19.10
CA ARG A 85 19.61 -1.12 -19.72
C ARG A 85 18.13 -1.47 -19.73
N VAL A 86 17.30 -0.58 -19.19
CA VAL A 86 15.85 -0.81 -19.10
C VAL A 86 15.11 -0.07 -20.21
N TYR A 87 14.10 -0.72 -20.78
CA TYR A 87 13.21 -0.13 -21.79
C TYR A 87 11.77 -0.29 -21.32
N PHE A 88 10.98 0.74 -21.52
CA PHE A 88 9.59 0.81 -21.11
C PHE A 88 8.68 1.08 -22.29
N TYR A 89 7.60 0.30 -22.39
CA TYR A 89 6.63 0.38 -23.46
C TYR A 89 5.22 0.34 -22.87
N THR A 90 4.27 0.89 -23.62
CA THR A 90 2.84 0.80 -23.35
C THR A 90 2.14 0.05 -24.48
N GLU A 91 0.92 -0.40 -24.24
CA GLU A 91 0.05 -1.06 -25.23
C GLU A 91 0.74 -2.26 -25.92
N ALA A 92 1.45 -3.08 -25.15
CA ALA A 92 2.17 -4.23 -25.71
C ALA A 92 1.20 -5.34 -26.13
N CYS A 93 1.23 -5.71 -27.38
CA CYS A 93 0.41 -6.78 -27.96
C CYS A 93 1.28 -7.80 -28.68
N PHE A 94 0.94 -9.06 -28.50
CA PHE A 94 1.58 -10.22 -29.14
C PHE A 94 0.55 -10.98 -29.97
N PRO A 95 0.15 -10.50 -31.16
CA PRO A 95 -1.00 -11.00 -31.91
C PRO A 95 -0.97 -12.49 -32.22
N ASP A 96 0.23 -13.08 -32.38
CA ASP A 96 0.42 -14.51 -32.64
C ASP A 96 0.13 -15.39 -31.40
N ILE A 97 0.03 -14.78 -30.20
CA ILE A 97 -0.27 -15.46 -28.94
C ILE A 97 -1.67 -15.14 -28.47
N ASN A 98 -1.96 -13.86 -28.36
CA ASN A 98 -3.24 -13.32 -27.94
C ASN A 98 -3.37 -11.87 -28.44
N LYS A 99 -4.57 -11.47 -28.83
CA LYS A 99 -4.82 -10.10 -29.33
C LYS A 99 -5.02 -9.08 -28.18
N CYS A 100 -4.97 -9.51 -26.92
CA CYS A 100 -5.04 -8.60 -25.79
C CYS A 100 -3.83 -7.64 -25.79
N ARG A 101 -4.09 -6.41 -25.38
CA ARG A 101 -3.06 -5.40 -25.15
C ARG A 101 -2.75 -5.33 -23.66
N ILE A 102 -1.49 -5.40 -23.33
CA ILE A 102 -0.97 -5.26 -21.97
C ILE A 102 -0.58 -3.79 -21.78
N ASP A 103 -1.08 -3.15 -20.74
CA ASP A 103 -0.92 -1.72 -20.54
C ASP A 103 0.54 -1.29 -20.49
N GLY A 104 1.39 -2.03 -19.77
CA GLY A 104 2.80 -1.73 -19.62
C GLY A 104 3.72 -2.94 -19.77
N LEU A 105 4.88 -2.71 -20.38
CA LEU A 105 5.97 -3.69 -20.48
C LEU A 105 7.29 -3.02 -20.11
N ALA A 106 8.00 -3.59 -19.13
CA ALA A 106 9.39 -3.27 -18.84
C ALA A 106 10.27 -4.45 -19.26
N ILE A 107 11.38 -4.18 -19.99
CA ILE A 107 12.39 -5.17 -20.30
C ILE A 107 13.76 -4.69 -19.84
N VAL A 108 14.54 -5.59 -19.25
CA VAL A 108 15.91 -5.34 -18.81
C VAL A 108 16.88 -6.06 -19.74
N VAL A 109 17.75 -5.32 -20.38
CA VAL A 109 18.70 -5.85 -21.36
C VAL A 109 20.11 -5.85 -20.77
N THR A 110 20.73 -7.02 -20.75
CA THR A 110 22.13 -7.22 -20.33
C THR A 110 22.89 -7.91 -21.44
N LYS A 111 24.00 -7.34 -21.85
CA LYS A 111 24.84 -7.87 -22.95
C LYS A 111 24.04 -8.16 -24.25
N GLY A 112 23.11 -7.26 -24.59
CA GLY A 112 22.27 -7.38 -25.79
C GLY A 112 21.14 -8.42 -25.72
N ILE A 113 20.94 -9.06 -24.57
CA ILE A 113 19.91 -10.07 -24.34
C ILE A 113 18.89 -9.54 -23.35
N ILE A 114 17.61 -9.78 -23.57
CA ILE A 114 16.57 -9.51 -22.58
C ILE A 114 16.74 -10.49 -21.42
N ALA A 115 17.33 -9.98 -20.34
CA ALA A 115 17.65 -10.78 -19.16
C ALA A 115 16.45 -10.95 -18.21
N ASP A 116 15.56 -9.94 -18.19
CA ASP A 116 14.38 -9.93 -17.32
C ASP A 116 13.27 -9.07 -17.92
N ALA A 117 12.00 -9.32 -17.52
CA ALA A 117 10.86 -8.57 -17.99
C ALA A 117 9.70 -8.60 -16.98
N ALA A 118 8.86 -7.57 -17.04
CA ALA A 118 7.62 -7.49 -16.25
C ALA A 118 6.49 -6.88 -17.08
N PHE A 119 5.28 -7.43 -16.93
CA PHE A 119 4.05 -6.87 -17.43
C PHE A 119 3.34 -6.06 -16.35
N PHE A 120 2.62 -5.01 -16.79
CA PHE A 120 1.85 -4.13 -15.91
C PHE A 120 0.42 -3.99 -16.45
N GLU A 121 -0.53 -4.04 -15.54
CA GLU A 121 -1.94 -3.70 -15.77
C GLU A 121 -2.34 -2.59 -14.81
N MET A 122 -2.97 -1.54 -15.32
CA MET A 122 -3.27 -0.34 -14.54
C MET A 122 -4.74 0.03 -14.67
N LYS A 123 -5.33 0.36 -13.53
CA LYS A 123 -6.72 0.84 -13.45
C LYS A 123 -6.78 2.12 -12.64
N ASN A 124 -7.71 3.01 -13.01
CA ASN A 124 -7.97 4.24 -12.27
C ASN A 124 -9.48 4.46 -12.05
N LYS A 125 -9.85 5.54 -11.37
CA LYS A 125 -11.25 5.87 -11.05
C LYS A 125 -11.93 4.71 -10.30
N SER A 126 -13.10 4.30 -10.76
CA SER A 126 -13.86 3.15 -10.22
C SER A 126 -13.58 1.84 -10.94
N ASN A 127 -12.65 1.84 -11.90
CA ASN A 127 -12.31 0.62 -12.64
C ASN A 127 -11.57 -0.34 -11.71
N GLN A 128 -12.02 -1.58 -11.69
CA GLN A 128 -11.42 -2.66 -10.92
C GLN A 128 -10.57 -3.56 -11.81
N ILE A 129 -9.67 -4.31 -11.19
CA ILE A 129 -8.90 -5.34 -11.88
C ILE A 129 -9.86 -6.45 -12.36
N ASP A 130 -9.86 -6.72 -13.67
CA ASP A 130 -10.72 -7.74 -14.29
C ASP A 130 -10.05 -9.12 -14.28
N VAL A 131 -10.75 -10.11 -13.72
CA VAL A 131 -10.25 -11.49 -13.59
C VAL A 131 -9.93 -12.11 -14.96
N ASN A 132 -10.79 -11.89 -15.98
CA ASN A 132 -10.61 -12.47 -17.30
C ASN A 132 -9.38 -11.85 -18.00
N GLN A 133 -9.19 -10.55 -17.83
CA GLN A 133 -8.03 -9.84 -18.35
C GLN A 133 -6.73 -10.37 -17.72
N ILE A 134 -6.71 -10.51 -16.39
CA ILE A 134 -5.55 -11.09 -15.69
C ILE A 134 -5.30 -12.54 -16.11
N GLN A 135 -6.35 -13.34 -16.31
CA GLN A 135 -6.20 -14.71 -16.80
C GLN A 135 -5.53 -14.74 -18.18
N ALA A 136 -5.94 -13.89 -19.11
CA ALA A 136 -5.30 -13.76 -20.43
C ALA A 136 -3.84 -13.35 -20.32
N TYR A 137 -3.51 -12.41 -19.42
CA TYR A 137 -2.12 -11.97 -19.21
C TYR A 137 -1.25 -13.05 -18.56
N LEU A 138 -1.80 -13.86 -17.67
CA LEU A 138 -1.07 -15.01 -17.10
C LEU A 138 -0.76 -16.07 -18.18
N GLU A 139 -1.64 -16.26 -19.16
CA GLU A 139 -1.39 -17.16 -20.30
C GLU A 139 -0.28 -16.61 -21.21
N ILE A 140 -0.31 -15.31 -21.52
CA ILE A 140 0.75 -14.63 -22.29
C ILE A 140 2.08 -14.73 -21.53
N SER A 141 2.08 -14.41 -20.22
CA SER A 141 3.25 -14.49 -19.34
C SER A 141 3.87 -15.88 -19.35
N LYS A 142 3.05 -16.93 -19.27
CA LYS A 142 3.50 -18.33 -19.33
C LYS A 142 4.16 -18.66 -20.67
N LYS A 143 3.54 -18.25 -21.79
CA LYS A 143 4.08 -18.52 -23.15
C LYS A 143 5.38 -17.77 -23.40
N LEU A 144 5.47 -16.49 -22.97
CA LEU A 144 6.64 -15.64 -23.18
C LEU A 144 7.72 -15.81 -22.11
N LYS A 145 7.49 -16.63 -21.09
CA LYS A 145 8.37 -16.83 -19.93
C LYS A 145 8.67 -15.54 -19.17
N VAL A 146 7.67 -14.65 -19.08
CA VAL A 146 7.69 -13.47 -18.21
C VAL A 146 7.09 -13.87 -16.88
N ASP A 147 7.90 -13.87 -15.82
CA ASP A 147 7.50 -14.38 -14.51
C ASP A 147 6.95 -13.31 -13.56
N LYS A 148 6.77 -12.08 -14.04
CA LYS A 148 6.28 -10.95 -13.24
C LYS A 148 5.10 -10.28 -13.94
N LEU A 149 3.94 -10.31 -13.27
CA LEU A 149 2.75 -9.55 -13.64
C LEU A 149 2.38 -8.64 -12.46
N VAL A 150 2.34 -7.34 -12.71
CA VAL A 150 2.10 -6.31 -11.71
C VAL A 150 0.78 -5.62 -12.04
N THR A 151 -0.14 -5.60 -11.10
CA THR A 151 -1.39 -4.84 -11.21
C THR A 151 -1.31 -3.59 -10.34
N ILE A 152 -1.84 -2.47 -10.83
CA ILE A 152 -1.86 -1.19 -10.13
C ILE A 152 -3.27 -0.62 -10.24
N SER A 153 -3.90 -0.31 -9.11
CA SER A 153 -5.24 0.31 -9.09
C SER A 153 -5.48 1.13 -7.83
N ASN A 154 -6.68 1.67 -7.70
CA ASN A 154 -7.14 2.28 -6.45
C ASN A 154 -7.54 1.25 -5.38
N GLU A 155 -7.53 -0.04 -5.75
CA GLU A 155 -7.83 -1.11 -4.79
C GLU A 155 -6.64 -1.30 -3.85
N PHE A 156 -6.94 -1.51 -2.58
CA PHE A 156 -5.94 -1.81 -1.56
C PHE A 156 -5.87 -3.31 -1.33
N THR A 157 -4.68 -3.78 -1.01
CA THR A 157 -4.44 -5.14 -0.50
C THR A 157 -3.53 -5.06 0.71
N SER A 158 -3.66 -6.00 1.62
CA SER A 158 -2.85 -6.04 2.84
C SER A 158 -1.34 -6.15 2.54
N GLU A 159 -1.00 -6.84 1.47
CA GLU A 159 0.38 -7.02 0.99
C GLU A 159 0.43 -7.04 -0.54
N SER A 160 1.57 -6.66 -1.12
CA SER A 160 1.75 -6.64 -2.58
C SER A 160 1.62 -8.00 -3.26
N LYS A 161 1.75 -9.11 -2.53
CA LYS A 161 1.56 -10.48 -3.03
C LYS A 161 0.11 -10.94 -3.01
N VAL A 162 -0.78 -10.17 -2.41
CA VAL A 162 -2.20 -10.44 -2.37
C VAL A 162 -2.85 -9.73 -3.56
N SER A 163 -3.49 -10.49 -4.44
CA SER A 163 -4.25 -9.92 -5.56
C SER A 163 -5.62 -9.44 -5.08
N PRO A 164 -6.12 -8.29 -5.59
CA PRO A 164 -7.48 -7.85 -5.29
C PRO A 164 -8.56 -8.79 -5.85
N VAL A 165 -8.16 -9.66 -6.78
CA VAL A 165 -9.05 -10.66 -7.40
C VAL A 165 -8.64 -12.08 -7.04
N LYS A 166 -9.63 -12.94 -6.79
CA LYS A 166 -9.42 -14.38 -6.53
C LYS A 166 -9.12 -15.09 -7.85
N ILE A 167 -7.85 -15.43 -8.09
CA ILE A 167 -7.40 -16.10 -9.32
C ILE A 167 -6.30 -17.12 -9.00
N LYS A 168 -6.28 -18.22 -9.77
CA LYS A 168 -5.22 -19.22 -9.65
C LYS A 168 -4.00 -18.80 -10.45
N VAL A 169 -2.93 -18.46 -9.74
CA VAL A 169 -1.66 -18.05 -10.35
C VAL A 169 -0.73 -19.26 -10.56
N PRO A 170 -0.12 -19.44 -11.75
CA PRO A 170 0.89 -20.46 -11.97
C PRO A 170 2.08 -20.28 -11.02
N LYS A 171 2.67 -21.40 -10.53
CA LYS A 171 3.75 -21.39 -9.53
C LYS A 171 4.99 -20.59 -9.94
N ASN A 172 5.24 -20.49 -11.23
CA ASN A 172 6.40 -19.79 -11.82
C ASN A 172 6.13 -18.33 -12.17
N ILE A 173 4.95 -17.80 -11.86
CA ILE A 173 4.58 -16.40 -12.09
C ILE A 173 4.27 -15.74 -10.76
N SER A 174 4.82 -14.55 -10.57
CA SER A 174 4.52 -13.68 -9.44
C SER A 174 3.46 -12.66 -9.88
N LEU A 175 2.23 -12.79 -9.39
CA LEU A 175 1.21 -11.76 -9.52
C LEU A 175 1.33 -10.84 -8.31
N LEU A 176 1.61 -9.57 -8.56
CA LEU A 176 1.81 -8.55 -7.54
C LEU A 176 0.77 -7.44 -7.72
N HIS A 177 0.38 -6.82 -6.62
CA HIS A 177 -0.53 -5.67 -6.65
C HIS A 177 0.02 -4.50 -5.83
N PHE A 178 -0.06 -3.30 -6.41
CA PHE A 178 0.21 -2.04 -5.72
C PHE A 178 -0.98 -1.11 -5.81
N SER A 179 -1.33 -0.46 -4.72
CA SER A 179 -2.22 0.70 -4.79
C SER A 179 -1.47 1.92 -5.33
N TRP A 180 -2.18 2.80 -6.06
CA TRP A 180 -1.61 4.08 -6.47
C TRP A 180 -1.08 4.90 -5.29
N THR A 181 -1.80 4.86 -4.15
CA THR A 181 -1.37 5.53 -2.92
C THR A 181 0.00 5.07 -2.43
N TYR A 182 0.31 3.77 -2.57
CA TYR A 182 1.63 3.23 -2.24
C TYR A 182 2.71 3.83 -3.15
N LEU A 183 2.50 3.85 -4.46
CA LEU A 183 3.45 4.39 -5.43
C LEU A 183 3.69 5.89 -5.24
N ILE A 184 2.62 6.66 -5.01
CA ILE A 184 2.70 8.08 -4.65
C ILE A 184 3.53 8.27 -3.37
N THR A 185 3.27 7.45 -2.35
CA THR A 185 4.01 7.54 -1.09
C THR A 185 5.51 7.29 -1.27
N ILE A 186 5.91 6.29 -2.08
CA ILE A 186 7.33 6.05 -2.38
C ILE A 186 7.93 7.25 -3.10
N GLY A 187 7.24 7.82 -4.10
CA GLY A 187 7.70 9.02 -4.79
C GLY A 187 7.88 10.23 -3.86
N GLN A 188 6.90 10.48 -2.99
CA GLN A 188 6.96 11.57 -2.01
C GLN A 188 8.09 11.40 -1.00
N LEU A 189 8.32 10.16 -0.52
CA LEU A 189 9.41 9.86 0.41
C LEU A 189 10.79 10.11 -0.23
N LEU A 190 10.91 9.89 -1.53
CA LEU A 190 12.14 10.20 -2.27
C LEU A 190 12.42 11.71 -2.35
N LEU A 191 11.38 12.53 -2.42
CA LEU A 191 11.50 13.99 -2.45
C LEU A 191 11.61 14.62 -1.05
N PHE A 192 11.19 13.91 -0.02
CA PHE A 192 11.16 14.44 1.34
C PHE A 192 12.57 14.45 1.95
N LYS A 193 13.06 15.66 2.32
CA LYS A 193 14.45 15.84 2.82
C LYS A 193 15.47 15.12 1.94
N ASN A 194 15.59 15.59 0.73
CA ASN A 194 16.32 14.91 -0.34
C ASN A 194 17.86 14.94 -0.19
N ASP A 195 18.38 14.82 1.02
CA ASP A 195 19.84 14.86 1.27
C ASP A 195 20.58 13.65 0.68
N THR A 196 19.87 12.55 0.39
CA THR A 196 20.49 11.28 -0.04
C THR A 196 19.63 10.47 -1.03
N ASN A 197 18.48 10.97 -1.46
CA ASN A 197 17.51 10.15 -2.18
C ASN A 197 17.63 10.25 -3.69
N ILE A 198 17.43 11.43 -4.28
CA ILE A 198 17.60 11.69 -5.71
C ILE A 198 18.70 12.74 -5.86
N GLU A 199 19.83 12.35 -6.45
CA GLU A 199 20.98 13.22 -6.59
C GLU A 199 20.86 14.20 -7.76
N ASP A 200 20.11 13.82 -8.78
CA ASP A 200 19.94 14.56 -10.03
C ASP A 200 18.73 15.50 -9.95
N GLU A 201 18.97 16.80 -10.06
CA GLU A 201 17.95 17.85 -9.95
C GLU A 201 16.84 17.71 -11.00
N ASP A 202 17.18 17.32 -12.25
CA ASP A 202 16.20 17.10 -13.30
C ASP A 202 15.27 15.94 -12.95
N GLN A 203 15.79 14.89 -12.31
CA GLN A 203 14.97 13.77 -11.84
C GLN A 203 14.07 14.16 -10.66
N VAL A 204 14.51 15.09 -9.81
CA VAL A 204 13.68 15.67 -8.73
C VAL A 204 12.48 16.39 -9.33
N GLU A 205 12.70 17.27 -10.32
CA GLU A 205 11.63 17.98 -11.01
C GLU A 205 10.66 17.02 -11.72
N ILE A 206 11.20 16.03 -12.45
CA ILE A 206 10.37 15.02 -13.12
C ILE A 206 9.52 14.23 -12.12
N MET A 207 10.07 13.87 -10.97
CA MET A 207 9.32 13.16 -9.91
C MET A 207 8.23 14.05 -9.31
N SER A 208 8.55 15.33 -9.08
CA SER A 208 7.59 16.33 -8.58
C SER A 208 6.41 16.50 -9.53
N GLU A 209 6.67 16.69 -10.83
CA GLU A 209 5.63 16.83 -11.85
C GLU A 209 4.77 15.57 -11.99
N ALA A 210 5.40 14.38 -11.94
CA ALA A 210 4.68 13.12 -11.97
C ALA A 210 3.76 12.96 -10.76
N LEU A 211 4.22 13.31 -9.55
CA LEU A 211 3.42 13.29 -8.33
C LEU A 211 2.29 14.31 -8.39
N HIS A 212 2.55 15.53 -8.89
CA HIS A 212 1.53 16.55 -9.10
C HIS A 212 0.38 16.01 -9.98
N TYR A 213 0.72 15.32 -11.06
CA TYR A 213 -0.29 14.67 -11.91
C TYR A 213 -1.04 13.54 -11.17
N PHE A 214 -0.32 12.65 -10.47
CA PHE A 214 -0.94 11.51 -9.77
C PHE A 214 -1.87 11.96 -8.64
N GLU A 215 -1.56 13.05 -7.97
CA GLU A 215 -2.36 13.62 -6.87
C GLU A 215 -3.51 14.51 -7.38
N ASN A 216 -3.49 14.90 -8.65
CA ASN A 216 -4.56 15.67 -9.24
C ASN A 216 -5.83 14.81 -9.38
N PRO A 217 -7.03 15.30 -8.96
CA PRO A 217 -8.29 14.56 -9.12
C PRO A 217 -8.57 14.07 -10.54
N VAL A 218 -8.04 14.76 -11.56
CA VAL A 218 -8.17 14.38 -12.97
C VAL A 218 -7.55 13.02 -13.26
N SER A 219 -6.50 12.61 -12.56
CA SER A 219 -5.86 11.29 -12.72
C SER A 219 -6.81 10.14 -12.40
N GLY A 220 -7.82 10.41 -11.56
CA GLY A 220 -8.74 9.40 -11.05
C GLY A 220 -8.11 8.48 -9.99
N ILE A 221 -6.96 8.87 -9.45
CA ILE A 221 -6.36 8.16 -8.31
C ILE A 221 -7.06 8.58 -7.02
N SER A 222 -7.34 7.61 -6.17
CA SER A 222 -7.93 7.83 -4.86
C SER A 222 -7.32 6.90 -3.82
N GLY A 223 -7.26 7.36 -2.56
CA GLY A 223 -6.93 6.53 -1.40
C GLY A 223 -8.06 5.56 -1.03
N TYR A 224 -7.92 4.91 0.10
CA TYR A 224 -8.97 4.06 0.65
C TYR A 224 -10.14 4.92 1.12
N THR A 225 -11.31 4.74 0.52
CA THR A 225 -12.43 5.67 0.69
C THR A 225 -13.66 5.06 1.37
N LYS A 226 -13.70 3.74 1.49
CA LYS A 226 -14.84 3.04 2.10
C LYS A 226 -14.47 1.65 2.60
N MET A 227 -15.03 1.27 3.74
CA MET A 227 -14.99 -0.11 4.23
C MET A 227 -15.85 -1.02 3.34
N LYS A 228 -15.48 -2.30 3.22
CA LYS A 228 -16.29 -3.33 2.55
C LYS A 228 -17.58 -3.62 3.33
N SER A 229 -18.55 -4.27 2.68
CA SER A 229 -19.87 -4.60 3.27
C SER A 229 -19.78 -5.36 4.59
N GLY A 230 -18.89 -6.35 4.67
CA GLY A 230 -18.70 -7.16 5.87
C GLY A 230 -18.39 -6.38 7.13
N TRP A 231 -17.82 -5.17 7.05
CA TRP A 231 -17.63 -4.31 8.22
C TRP A 231 -18.95 -3.93 8.87
N LYS A 232 -19.93 -3.55 8.06
CA LYS A 232 -21.27 -3.22 8.52
C LYS A 232 -21.97 -4.45 9.09
N ASP A 233 -21.84 -5.60 8.42
CA ASP A 233 -22.47 -6.86 8.82
C ASP A 233 -21.96 -7.36 10.17
N VAL A 234 -20.64 -7.22 10.46
CA VAL A 234 -20.06 -7.48 11.78
C VAL A 234 -20.67 -6.56 12.83
N CYS A 235 -20.79 -5.25 12.55
CA CYS A 235 -21.41 -4.29 13.47
C CYS A 235 -22.87 -4.66 13.78
N GLU A 236 -23.62 -5.11 12.79
CA GLU A 236 -25.01 -5.53 12.94
C GLU A 236 -25.14 -6.86 13.70
N ALA A 237 -24.27 -7.82 13.43
CA ALA A 237 -24.24 -9.10 14.13
C ALA A 237 -23.97 -8.92 15.64
N ILE A 238 -22.96 -8.10 15.97
CA ILE A 238 -22.62 -7.80 17.38
C ILE A 238 -23.77 -7.06 18.06
N ARG A 239 -24.37 -6.06 17.41
CA ARG A 239 -25.53 -5.33 17.96
C ARG A 239 -26.72 -6.22 18.21
N ALA A 240 -26.97 -7.17 17.31
CA ALA A 240 -28.09 -8.12 17.42
C ALA A 240 -27.75 -9.35 18.29
N GLN A 241 -26.55 -9.39 18.89
CA GLN A 241 -26.04 -10.52 19.67
C GLN A 241 -26.12 -11.86 18.91
N LYS A 242 -25.95 -11.81 17.58
CA LYS A 242 -25.95 -13.02 16.76
C LYS A 242 -24.61 -13.75 16.90
N PRO A 243 -24.63 -15.08 17.05
CA PRO A 243 -23.40 -15.85 17.06
C PRO A 243 -22.69 -15.75 15.71
N MET A 244 -21.39 -15.47 15.74
CA MET A 244 -20.54 -15.38 14.57
C MET A 244 -19.64 -16.64 14.47
N LYS A 245 -19.46 -17.15 13.26
CA LYS A 245 -18.59 -18.31 12.98
C LYS A 245 -17.39 -17.85 12.15
N ALA A 246 -16.23 -18.44 12.38
CA ALA A 246 -15.01 -18.10 11.63
C ALA A 246 -15.12 -18.34 10.10
N SER A 247 -16.11 -19.11 9.67
CA SER A 247 -16.41 -19.39 8.25
C SER A 247 -17.36 -18.39 7.61
N ASP A 248 -17.85 -17.40 8.34
CA ASP A 248 -18.79 -16.41 7.80
C ASP A 248 -18.03 -15.44 6.88
N ASP A 249 -18.45 -15.32 5.62
CA ASP A 249 -17.78 -14.53 4.59
C ASP A 249 -17.64 -13.04 4.98
N TYR A 250 -18.63 -12.49 5.69
CA TYR A 250 -18.59 -11.10 6.13
C TYR A 250 -17.48 -10.82 7.15
N LEU A 251 -16.99 -11.83 7.90
CA LEU A 251 -15.83 -11.68 8.78
C LEU A 251 -14.54 -11.51 7.98
N GLU A 252 -14.36 -12.30 6.90
CA GLU A 252 -13.22 -12.14 6.00
C GLU A 252 -13.22 -10.74 5.37
N GLU A 253 -14.37 -10.28 4.88
CA GLU A 253 -14.50 -8.93 4.32
C GLU A 253 -14.22 -7.81 5.33
N ALA A 254 -14.68 -7.97 6.58
CA ALA A 254 -14.40 -7.01 7.66
C ALA A 254 -12.92 -6.95 8.00
N LEU A 255 -12.25 -8.11 8.09
CA LEU A 255 -10.81 -8.19 8.30
C LEU A 255 -10.03 -7.54 7.16
N LEU A 256 -10.38 -7.85 5.92
CA LEU A 256 -9.74 -7.23 4.75
C LEU A 256 -9.91 -5.72 4.75
N SER A 257 -11.12 -5.22 5.08
CA SER A 257 -11.37 -3.78 5.22
C SER A 257 -10.45 -3.12 6.25
N TRP A 258 -10.30 -3.76 7.41
CA TRP A 258 -9.41 -3.26 8.45
C TRP A 258 -7.96 -3.22 8.01
N TYR A 259 -7.47 -4.28 7.34
CA TYR A 259 -6.09 -4.36 6.88
C TYR A 259 -5.78 -3.32 5.80
N GLU A 260 -6.74 -3.07 4.92
CA GLU A 260 -6.65 -2.05 3.87
C GLU A 260 -6.61 -0.65 4.48
N GLU A 261 -7.48 -0.36 5.47
CA GLU A 261 -7.47 0.91 6.22
C GLU A 261 -6.18 1.09 7.03
N GLU A 262 -5.71 0.06 7.73
CA GLU A 262 -4.43 0.10 8.45
C GLU A 262 -3.27 0.43 7.51
N LYS A 263 -3.30 -0.13 6.29
CA LYS A 263 -2.31 0.15 5.25
C LYS A 263 -2.39 1.59 4.77
N ASP A 264 -3.59 2.10 4.51
CA ASP A 264 -3.79 3.49 4.07
C ASP A 264 -3.35 4.48 5.16
N MET A 265 -3.71 4.24 6.42
CA MET A 265 -3.22 5.04 7.56
C MET A 265 -1.68 5.04 7.64
N ALA A 266 -1.02 3.90 7.41
CA ALA A 266 0.44 3.81 7.40
C ALA A 266 1.03 4.68 6.28
N LEU A 267 0.44 4.65 5.08
CA LEU A 267 0.88 5.45 3.94
C LEU A 267 0.65 6.95 4.15
N LEU A 268 -0.51 7.33 4.69
CA LEU A 268 -0.81 8.72 5.04
C LEU A 268 0.18 9.26 6.08
N LEU A 269 0.45 8.48 7.13
CA LEU A 269 1.39 8.84 8.17
C LEU A 269 2.83 8.92 7.63
N SER A 270 3.20 8.01 6.71
CA SER A 270 4.51 8.05 6.02
C SER A 270 4.72 9.38 5.32
N ARG A 271 3.72 9.86 4.58
CA ARG A 271 3.77 11.13 3.86
C ARG A 271 3.91 12.33 4.80
N LYS A 272 3.20 12.31 5.93
CA LYS A 272 3.29 13.40 6.93
C LYS A 272 4.62 13.43 7.67
N LEU A 273 5.20 12.26 7.93
CA LEU A 273 6.45 12.16 8.72
C LEU A 273 7.72 12.17 7.86
N GLY A 274 7.58 11.93 6.55
CA GLY A 274 8.73 11.80 5.65
C GLY A 274 9.57 10.55 5.89
N VAL A 275 9.00 9.53 6.53
CA VAL A 275 9.63 8.23 6.77
C VAL A 275 8.64 7.12 6.54
N LEU A 276 9.10 5.98 6.02
CA LEU A 276 8.21 4.86 5.74
C LEU A 276 7.66 4.28 7.05
N VAL A 277 6.36 4.38 7.22
CA VAL A 277 5.59 3.70 8.27
C VAL A 277 5.07 2.38 7.72
N LYS A 278 5.22 1.31 8.48
CA LYS A 278 4.78 -0.03 8.08
C LYS A 278 3.57 -0.44 8.90
N SER A 279 2.55 -0.95 8.23
CA SER A 279 1.43 -1.64 8.88
C SER A 279 1.82 -3.06 9.29
N SER A 280 1.03 -3.71 10.12
CA SER A 280 1.27 -5.09 10.57
C SER A 280 1.35 -6.07 9.39
N THR A 281 2.36 -6.94 9.41
CA THR A 281 2.43 -8.06 8.45
C THR A 281 1.40 -9.13 8.83
N ARG A 282 0.64 -9.61 7.86
CA ARG A 282 -0.42 -10.61 8.06
C ARG A 282 0.05 -12.00 7.68
N THR A 283 -0.05 -12.92 8.63
CA THR A 283 0.20 -14.33 8.44
C THR A 283 -1.11 -15.12 8.65
N PRO A 284 -1.25 -16.35 8.14
CA PRO A 284 -2.43 -17.16 8.43
C PRO A 284 -2.74 -17.28 9.92
N ALA A 285 -1.71 -17.35 10.77
CA ALA A 285 -1.86 -17.41 12.22
C ALA A 285 -2.40 -16.09 12.80
N SER A 286 -1.89 -14.92 12.34
CA SER A 286 -2.38 -13.62 12.79
C SER A 286 -3.81 -13.37 12.33
N ILE A 287 -4.18 -13.76 11.10
CA ILE A 287 -5.55 -13.65 10.57
C ILE A 287 -6.51 -14.48 11.43
N LYS A 288 -6.16 -15.74 11.74
CA LYS A 288 -6.95 -16.59 12.63
C LYS A 288 -7.11 -15.99 14.02
N SER A 289 -6.04 -15.39 14.56
CA SER A 289 -6.08 -14.69 15.86
C SER A 289 -7.01 -13.47 15.80
N ASP A 290 -6.94 -12.66 14.75
CA ASP A 290 -7.79 -11.48 14.58
C ASP A 290 -9.26 -11.87 14.40
N THR A 291 -9.56 -12.93 13.62
CA THR A 291 -10.91 -13.50 13.52
C THR A 291 -11.45 -13.89 14.89
N THR A 292 -10.66 -14.63 15.68
CA THR A 292 -11.03 -15.06 17.03
C THR A 292 -11.30 -13.86 17.93
N ARG A 293 -10.49 -12.81 17.81
CA ARG A 293 -10.63 -11.58 18.62
C ARG A 293 -11.90 -10.79 18.28
N ILE A 294 -12.27 -10.73 16.98
CA ILE A 294 -13.55 -10.12 16.59
C ILE A 294 -14.72 -10.92 17.19
N ILE A 295 -14.68 -12.24 17.10
CA ILE A 295 -15.76 -13.11 17.57
C ILE A 295 -15.92 -13.05 19.10
N LYS A 296 -14.81 -13.12 19.86
CA LYS A 296 -14.84 -13.23 21.33
C LYS A 296 -14.83 -11.88 22.04
N ASP A 297 -14.00 -10.96 21.57
CA ASP A 297 -13.71 -9.72 22.28
C ASP A 297 -14.37 -8.51 21.61
N HIS A 298 -15.02 -8.71 20.46
CA HIS A 298 -15.61 -7.67 19.61
C HIS A 298 -14.60 -6.55 19.28
N ARG A 299 -13.32 -6.91 19.06
CA ARG A 299 -12.21 -5.97 18.82
C ARG A 299 -11.29 -6.44 17.74
N ILE A 300 -10.69 -5.47 17.06
CA ILE A 300 -9.58 -5.68 16.16
C ILE A 300 -8.47 -4.66 16.45
N SER A 301 -7.22 -5.03 16.23
CA SER A 301 -6.09 -4.13 16.44
C SER A 301 -4.96 -4.38 15.44
N GLY A 302 -4.17 -3.33 15.20
CA GLY A 302 -2.97 -3.34 14.38
C GLY A 302 -1.86 -2.51 14.99
N LEU A 303 -0.70 -2.53 14.33
CA LEU A 303 0.48 -1.76 14.72
C LEU A 303 1.00 -0.99 13.52
N LEU A 304 1.30 0.29 13.71
CA LEU A 304 2.01 1.13 12.76
C LEU A 304 3.44 1.32 13.27
N SER A 305 4.39 0.70 12.56
CA SER A 305 5.79 0.68 12.94
C SER A 305 6.53 1.83 12.27
N ILE A 306 7.15 2.69 13.06
CA ILE A 306 7.89 3.87 12.59
C ILE A 306 9.36 3.67 12.93
N LYS A 307 10.23 3.72 11.92
CA LYS A 307 11.67 3.60 12.14
C LYS A 307 12.19 4.72 13.05
N ASN A 308 12.94 4.35 14.08
CA ASN A 308 13.52 5.27 15.08
C ASN A 308 12.50 5.99 15.97
N ALA A 309 11.23 5.59 16.00
CA ALA A 309 10.29 6.06 17.00
C ALA A 309 10.50 5.38 18.35
N VAL A 310 10.02 6.01 19.41
CA VAL A 310 10.12 5.50 20.80
C VAL A 310 9.34 4.20 20.95
N SER A 311 8.21 4.05 20.22
CA SER A 311 7.42 2.85 20.15
C SER A 311 6.56 2.84 18.88
N ASP A 312 6.05 1.66 18.52
CA ASP A 312 5.01 1.54 17.51
C ASP A 312 3.70 2.20 17.99
N ILE A 313 2.88 2.65 17.04
CA ILE A 313 1.52 3.11 17.32
C ILE A 313 0.59 1.91 17.24
N LYS A 314 -0.03 1.56 18.35
CA LYS A 314 -1.11 0.56 18.38
C LYS A 314 -2.41 1.25 18.02
N ILE A 315 -3.10 0.72 17.00
CA ILE A 315 -4.45 1.15 16.63
C ILE A 315 -5.43 0.04 16.96
N SER A 316 -6.65 0.39 17.37
CA SER A 316 -7.69 -0.62 17.66
C SER A 316 -9.09 -0.06 17.47
N SER A 317 -10.00 -0.94 17.06
CA SER A 317 -11.42 -0.69 16.94
C SER A 317 -12.21 -1.64 17.84
N ASP A 318 -13.10 -1.07 18.65
CA ASP A 318 -14.03 -1.76 19.52
C ASP A 318 -15.43 -1.65 18.90
N PHE A 319 -15.94 -2.76 18.39
CA PHE A 319 -17.22 -2.81 17.67
C PHE A 319 -18.41 -2.61 18.60
N GLU A 320 -18.33 -3.10 19.85
CA GLU A 320 -19.39 -2.98 20.83
C GLU A 320 -19.56 -1.53 21.27
N ARG A 321 -18.44 -0.86 21.60
CA ARG A 321 -18.43 0.54 22.06
C ARG A 321 -18.40 1.53 20.91
N ARG A 322 -18.20 1.09 19.68
CA ARG A 322 -18.02 1.92 18.48
C ARG A 322 -16.91 2.96 18.65
N LEU A 323 -15.79 2.51 19.20
CA LEU A 323 -14.71 3.34 19.64
C LEU A 323 -13.43 2.96 18.87
N VAL A 324 -12.72 3.96 18.38
CA VAL A 324 -11.38 3.81 17.82
C VAL A 324 -10.38 4.39 18.79
N SER A 325 -9.26 3.70 19.00
CA SER A 325 -8.17 4.20 19.83
C SER A 325 -6.81 4.02 19.16
N MET A 326 -5.94 4.99 19.41
CA MET A 326 -4.53 4.97 19.02
C MET A 326 -3.69 5.16 20.28
N SER A 327 -2.68 4.33 20.49
CA SER A 327 -1.83 4.41 21.68
C SER A 327 -0.35 4.24 21.34
N ILE A 328 0.49 4.96 22.08
CA ILE A 328 1.95 4.82 22.09
C ILE A 328 2.41 4.44 23.47
N LYS A 329 3.45 3.62 23.57
CA LYS A 329 4.05 3.24 24.83
C LYS A 329 5.27 4.11 25.10
N LEU A 330 5.33 4.70 26.29
CA LEU A 330 6.43 5.53 26.75
C LEU A 330 7.03 4.94 28.02
N THR A 331 8.36 4.82 28.06
CA THR A 331 9.08 4.29 29.24
C THR A 331 9.76 5.43 29.97
N PRO A 332 9.36 5.76 31.20
CA PRO A 332 10.01 6.77 32.01
C PRO A 332 11.36 6.27 32.53
N PRO A 333 12.22 7.14 33.06
CA PRO A 333 13.43 6.72 33.76
C PRO A 333 13.10 5.76 34.91
N LEU A 334 13.59 4.51 34.80
CA LEU A 334 13.18 3.41 35.71
C LEU A 334 13.80 3.53 37.09
N ASP A 335 14.93 4.25 37.22
CA ASP A 335 15.67 4.53 38.43
C ASP A 335 15.03 5.59 39.35
N LYS A 336 13.99 6.27 38.88
CA LYS A 336 13.30 7.34 39.60
C LYS A 336 12.03 6.87 40.30
N GLY A 337 11.62 7.57 41.37
CA GLY A 337 10.38 7.39 42.07
C GLY A 337 9.16 7.87 41.23
N ASN A 338 7.95 7.47 41.65
CA ASN A 338 6.71 7.77 40.90
C ASN A 338 6.49 9.26 40.65
N LYS A 339 6.76 10.13 41.63
CA LYS A 339 6.66 11.60 41.47
C LYS A 339 7.47 12.10 40.28
N ALA A 340 8.74 11.67 40.17
CA ALA A 340 9.61 12.07 39.08
C ALA A 340 9.14 11.46 37.73
N LYS A 341 8.62 10.23 37.70
CA LYS A 341 8.06 9.58 36.51
C LYS A 341 6.79 10.29 36.02
N ILE A 342 5.93 10.73 36.94
CA ILE A 342 4.71 11.50 36.60
C ILE A 342 5.10 12.89 36.07
N THR A 343 6.03 13.57 36.72
CA THR A 343 6.55 14.86 36.23
C THR A 343 7.20 14.71 34.85
N TRP A 344 7.86 13.57 34.59
CA TRP A 344 8.46 13.29 33.29
C TRP A 344 7.40 13.17 32.18
N ILE A 345 6.33 12.39 32.39
CA ILE A 345 5.29 12.25 31.35
C ILE A 345 4.55 13.57 31.12
N ILE A 346 4.27 14.37 32.14
CA ILE A 346 3.69 15.71 32.02
C ILE A 346 4.58 16.58 31.11
N LYS A 347 5.89 16.62 31.36
CA LYS A 347 6.83 17.39 30.53
C LYS A 347 6.89 16.92 29.08
N GLN A 348 6.77 15.59 28.82
CA GLN A 348 6.71 15.09 27.44
C GLN A 348 5.46 15.63 26.72
N LEU A 349 4.31 15.62 27.39
CA LEU A 349 3.06 16.11 26.84
C LEU A 349 3.05 17.64 26.65
N GLU A 350 3.61 18.39 27.58
CA GLU A 350 3.83 19.84 27.46
C GLU A 350 4.72 20.18 26.26
N ASN A 351 5.78 19.40 26.03
CA ASN A 351 6.65 19.58 24.87
C ASN A 351 5.93 19.29 23.54
N CYS A 352 5.03 18.29 23.51
CA CYS A 352 4.16 18.06 22.37
C CYS A 352 3.23 19.24 22.14
N ASN A 353 2.58 19.74 23.19
CA ASN A 353 1.68 20.90 23.10
C ASN A 353 2.41 22.15 22.56
N LYS A 354 3.64 22.42 23.04
CA LYS A 354 4.45 23.56 22.54
C LYS A 354 4.76 23.47 21.05
N LYS A 355 4.96 22.23 20.52
CA LYS A 355 5.29 22.02 19.11
C LYS A 355 4.08 22.07 18.19
N THR A 356 2.91 21.63 18.65
CA THR A 356 1.68 21.51 17.87
C THR A 356 0.45 21.95 18.67
N PRO A 357 0.38 23.24 19.10
CA PRO A 357 -0.64 23.70 20.07
C PRO A 357 -2.08 23.56 19.54
N GLU A 358 -2.30 23.84 18.28
CA GLU A 358 -3.65 23.75 17.68
C GLU A 358 -4.16 22.32 17.62
N ASP A 359 -3.32 21.40 17.17
CA ASP A 359 -3.70 19.97 17.04
C ASP A 359 -3.81 19.31 18.41
N PHE A 360 -2.89 19.63 19.33
CA PHE A 360 -2.92 19.11 20.68
C PHE A 360 -4.17 19.59 21.43
N GLY A 361 -4.52 20.87 21.30
CA GLY A 361 -5.72 21.45 21.92
C GLY A 361 -7.01 20.77 21.47
N LYS A 362 -7.13 20.44 20.17
CA LYS A 362 -8.29 19.70 19.63
C LYS A 362 -8.44 18.29 20.19
N LEU A 363 -7.32 17.64 20.55
CA LEU A 363 -7.28 16.26 21.03
C LEU A 363 -7.26 16.12 22.55
N MET A 364 -7.04 17.21 23.29
CA MET A 364 -6.78 17.21 24.71
C MET A 364 -7.83 16.43 25.55
N SER A 365 -9.10 16.60 25.22
CA SER A 365 -10.22 15.89 25.88
C SER A 365 -10.32 14.39 25.55
N GLU A 366 -9.65 13.95 24.47
CA GLU A 366 -9.66 12.58 23.97
C GLU A 366 -8.42 11.79 24.43
N ILE A 367 -7.43 12.47 25.05
CA ILE A 367 -6.18 11.86 25.51
C ILE A 367 -6.36 11.25 26.89
N TRP A 368 -5.97 9.98 27.00
CA TRP A 368 -5.90 9.20 28.21
C TRP A 368 -4.47 8.78 28.51
N ILE A 369 -4.11 8.83 29.78
CA ILE A 369 -2.82 8.34 30.29
C ILE A 369 -3.08 7.08 31.08
N GLU A 370 -2.50 5.97 30.67
CA GLU A 370 -2.60 4.68 31.35
C GLU A 370 -1.23 4.35 31.95
N ALA A 371 -1.13 4.39 33.28
CA ALA A 371 0.09 4.00 33.98
C ALA A 371 0.16 2.46 34.09
N ASP A 372 1.24 1.89 33.57
CA ASP A 372 1.55 0.47 33.67
C ASP A 372 2.21 0.22 35.03
N ILE A 373 1.55 -0.56 35.87
CA ILE A 373 1.97 -0.82 37.26
C ILE A 373 2.63 -2.19 37.35
N LYS A 374 3.79 -2.24 37.96
CA LYS A 374 4.53 -3.49 38.19
C LYS A 374 3.68 -4.49 38.96
N PHE A 375 3.57 -5.71 38.46
CA PHE A 375 2.81 -6.82 39.01
C PHE A 375 1.27 -6.63 39.06
N ALA A 376 0.72 -5.54 38.50
CA ALA A 376 -0.72 -5.36 38.39
C ALA A 376 -1.23 -5.87 37.05
N LYS A 377 -2.43 -6.50 37.02
CA LYS A 377 -3.10 -6.93 35.78
C LYS A 377 -3.79 -5.74 35.09
N GLU A 378 -4.18 -4.74 35.83
CA GLU A 378 -4.90 -3.57 35.31
C GLU A 378 -4.04 -2.32 35.38
N HIS A 379 -4.14 -1.48 34.36
CA HIS A 379 -3.51 -0.18 34.32
C HIS A 379 -4.37 0.87 35.02
N ILE A 380 -3.69 1.83 35.66
CA ILE A 380 -4.37 3.01 36.20
C ILE A 380 -4.58 3.99 35.05
N LYS A 381 -5.83 4.43 34.85
CA LYS A 381 -6.23 5.25 33.69
C LYS A 381 -6.82 6.55 34.15
N VAL A 382 -6.28 7.65 33.65
CA VAL A 382 -6.78 9.01 33.90
C VAL A 382 -6.88 9.79 32.58
N LYS A 383 -7.76 10.77 32.52
CA LYS A 383 -7.75 11.73 31.40
C LYS A 383 -6.53 12.65 31.53
N LEU A 384 -6.06 13.18 30.38
CA LEU A 384 -4.98 14.16 30.40
C LEU A 384 -5.32 15.38 31.29
N THR A 385 -6.58 15.82 31.30
CA THR A 385 -7.09 16.91 32.13
C THR A 385 -6.97 16.64 33.64
N ASP A 386 -6.77 15.39 34.02
CA ASP A 386 -6.81 14.88 35.40
C ASP A 386 -5.52 14.15 35.78
N ILE A 387 -4.43 14.44 35.04
CA ILE A 387 -3.15 13.70 35.13
C ILE A 387 -2.51 13.77 36.51
N GLU A 388 -2.77 14.83 37.26
CA GLU A 388 -2.27 15.02 38.62
C GLU A 388 -2.81 13.97 39.61
N SER A 389 -4.01 13.44 39.36
CA SER A 389 -4.61 12.37 40.16
C SER A 389 -3.78 11.07 40.14
N LEU A 390 -2.91 10.89 39.17
CA LEU A 390 -1.97 9.77 39.13
C LEU A 390 -1.10 9.68 40.39
N MET A 391 -0.81 10.80 41.05
CA MET A 391 0.01 10.82 42.27
C MET A 391 -0.64 10.01 43.38
N GLU A 392 -1.93 10.24 43.63
CA GLU A 392 -2.69 9.53 44.65
C GLU A 392 -2.98 8.07 44.24
N LEU A 393 -3.40 7.87 42.98
CA LEU A 393 -3.78 6.56 42.48
C LEU A 393 -2.62 5.56 42.37
N THR A 394 -1.38 6.06 42.28
CA THR A 394 -0.16 5.23 42.20
C THR A 394 0.62 5.16 43.51
N ASP A 395 0.06 5.67 44.61
CA ASP A 395 0.74 5.58 45.91
C ASP A 395 0.96 4.11 46.30
N GLY A 396 2.15 3.81 46.85
CA GLY A 396 2.56 2.46 47.19
C GLY A 396 2.77 1.48 46.02
N LYS A 397 2.63 1.92 44.76
CA LYS A 397 2.79 1.11 43.54
C LYS A 397 4.04 1.54 42.78
N ILE A 398 4.50 0.71 41.83
CA ILE A 398 5.67 1.00 41.00
C ILE A 398 5.24 1.16 39.55
N ILE A 399 5.39 2.37 39.00
CA ILE A 399 5.13 2.67 37.60
C ILE A 399 6.30 2.13 36.76
N GLN A 400 5.99 1.31 35.73
CA GLN A 400 6.96 0.79 34.76
C GLN A 400 6.91 1.50 33.41
N GLY A 401 5.75 2.03 33.02
CA GLY A 401 5.53 2.67 31.75
C GLY A 401 4.25 3.44 31.69
N TYR A 402 4.04 4.10 30.56
CA TYR A 402 2.79 4.78 30.24
C TYR A 402 2.32 4.39 28.85
N ASN A 403 1.00 4.20 28.67
CA ASN A 403 0.36 4.22 27.39
C ASN A 403 -0.38 5.56 27.25
N VAL A 404 0.04 6.39 26.31
CA VAL A 404 -0.69 7.59 25.91
C VAL A 404 -1.66 7.20 24.83
N THR A 405 -2.94 7.32 25.12
CA THR A 405 -4.02 6.77 24.25
C THR A 405 -4.99 7.88 23.88
N ILE A 406 -5.21 8.07 22.59
CA ILE A 406 -6.31 8.87 22.06
C ILE A 406 -7.50 7.94 21.83
N ARG A 407 -8.69 8.33 22.31
CA ARG A 407 -9.92 7.56 22.17
C ARG A 407 -11.01 8.44 21.62
N ARG A 408 -11.62 7.97 20.53
CA ARG A 408 -12.72 8.68 19.88
C ARG A 408 -13.91 7.73 19.65
N SER A 409 -15.09 8.18 20.06
CA SER A 409 -16.32 7.48 19.71
C SER A 409 -16.79 7.90 18.33
N PHE A 410 -17.04 6.91 17.47
CA PHE A 410 -17.55 7.14 16.12
C PHE A 410 -19.07 7.07 16.04
N GLY A 411 -19.74 6.61 17.09
CA GLY A 411 -21.19 6.51 17.13
C GLY A 411 -21.77 5.76 15.93
N ALA A 412 -22.76 6.35 15.26
CA ALA A 412 -23.36 5.75 14.06
C ALA A 412 -22.41 5.63 12.88
N LYS A 413 -21.39 6.50 12.78
CA LYS A 413 -20.41 6.49 11.69
C LYS A 413 -19.50 5.26 11.73
N PHE A 414 -19.37 4.60 12.88
CA PHE A 414 -18.56 3.39 13.04
C PHE A 414 -18.98 2.26 12.09
N ALA A 415 -20.29 2.05 11.91
CA ALA A 415 -20.84 1.04 11.01
C ALA A 415 -21.00 1.54 9.56
N SER A 416 -20.82 2.82 9.32
CA SER A 416 -20.91 3.41 7.97
C SER A 416 -19.64 3.17 7.18
N SER A 417 -19.76 2.61 5.98
CA SER A 417 -18.60 2.28 5.14
C SER A 417 -17.74 3.50 4.80
N LYS A 418 -18.35 4.64 4.47
CA LYS A 418 -17.63 5.91 4.22
C LYS A 418 -17.39 6.68 5.51
N GLY A 419 -18.36 6.68 6.43
CA GLY A 419 -18.28 7.46 7.67
C GLY A 419 -17.13 7.02 8.58
N TYR A 420 -16.78 5.74 8.57
CA TYR A 420 -15.64 5.21 9.32
C TYR A 420 -14.31 5.84 8.87
N ILE A 421 -14.08 5.91 7.56
CA ILE A 421 -12.83 6.43 6.98
C ILE A 421 -12.70 7.94 7.14
N GLN A 422 -13.81 8.68 7.20
CA GLN A 422 -13.82 10.15 7.25
C GLN A 422 -13.67 10.75 8.67
N MET A 423 -13.54 9.91 9.69
CA MET A 423 -13.43 10.36 11.08
C MET A 423 -11.99 10.51 11.55
#